data_c8464acac1e57ca4bbd407c8d7dcf858
#
_entry.id   c8464acac1e57ca4bbd407c8d7dcf858
#
_cell.length_a   1.000
_cell.length_b   1.000
_cell.length_c   1.000
_cell.angle_alpha   90.00
_cell.angle_beta   90.00
_cell.angle_gamma   90.00
#
_symmetry.space_group_name_H-M   'P 1'
#
loop_
_entity.id
_entity.type
_entity.pdbx_description
1 polymer ?
#
loop_
_entity_poly.entity_id
_entity_poly.type
_entity_poly.pdbx_seq_one_letter_code
_entity_poly.pdbx_strand_id
1 'polypeptide(L)'
;MSEFRIDQIKSQDASRGPDIAGITTFTGTSGIVMPSGDTTYRGGRGRGIFGGGYDASSPYPGMNVLDYVTIATLGNATDFGDLSVARSAKSGGSSATRGIFINGRFSPTADFYNIIDYVTISSTGNSFDFGDLINHFNPSATGTSNQIRGVYGGGYFDYATAGNTSNLWLGDMGYYTIATKGDSSIFGELIHKGRKSFTGSNGTRGIFGSTRGGTPGETNILINAIEYVNIMTTGNAQDFGDLTIARGNTNNSMTSSTRMVMQGGVLLPGYTNTIDYITMASKGDAIDFGDTGAGAEAGTAVSNPTRGVFLPGTASNGNTIEYITISTTGNSSNFGDLSFGRRVYGSVCDSHGGLG
;
A
#
# COMPACT_ATOMS: atom_id res chain seq x y z
N MET A 1 -47.00 3.41 0.40
CA MET A 1 -45.95 2.47 0.80
C MET A 1 -46.38 1.88 2.15
N SER A 2 -46.34 0.56 2.28
CA SER A 2 -46.62 -0.09 3.57
C SER A 2 -45.33 -0.10 4.41
N GLU A 3 -45.39 0.43 5.59
CA GLU A 3 -44.30 0.40 6.56
C GLU A 3 -44.60 -0.64 7.62
N PHE A 4 -43.61 -1.51 7.91
CA PHE A 4 -43.70 -2.52 8.94
C PHE A 4 -42.67 -2.17 10.05
N ARG A 5 -43.15 -1.89 11.25
CA ARG A 5 -42.31 -1.51 12.38
C ARG A 5 -42.23 -2.65 13.36
N ILE A 6 -41.01 -3.03 13.73
CA ILE A 6 -40.74 -4.09 14.72
C ILE A 6 -39.69 -3.58 15.69
N ASP A 7 -39.94 -3.73 16.98
CA ASP A 7 -39.00 -3.35 18.03
C ASP A 7 -37.89 -4.39 18.22
N GLN A 8 -38.18 -5.66 17.99
CA GLN A 8 -37.21 -6.73 18.10
C GLN A 8 -37.51 -7.84 17.08
N ILE A 9 -36.43 -8.37 16.47
CA ILE A 9 -36.49 -9.57 15.62
C ILE A 9 -35.60 -10.61 16.28
N LYS A 10 -36.16 -11.79 16.61
CA LYS A 10 -35.45 -12.92 17.18
C LYS A 10 -35.81 -14.19 16.40
N SER A 11 -34.94 -15.21 16.46
CA SER A 11 -35.31 -16.56 16.03
C SER A 11 -36.46 -17.08 16.89
N GLN A 12 -37.21 -18.06 16.42
CA GLN A 12 -38.34 -18.64 17.12
C GLN A 12 -37.96 -19.24 18.50
N ASP A 13 -36.76 -19.73 18.61
CA ASP A 13 -36.19 -20.29 19.84
C ASP A 13 -35.31 -19.28 20.62
N ALA A 14 -35.21 -18.06 20.16
CA ALA A 14 -34.34 -16.98 20.70
C ALA A 14 -32.85 -17.38 20.84
N SER A 15 -32.41 -18.47 20.23
CA SER A 15 -31.04 -18.98 20.33
C SER A 15 -30.04 -18.25 19.44
N ARG A 16 -30.52 -17.61 18.38
CA ARG A 16 -29.69 -16.86 17.43
C ARG A 16 -30.46 -15.67 16.84
N GLY A 17 -29.73 -14.76 16.21
CA GLY A 17 -30.32 -13.65 15.45
C GLY A 17 -31.03 -14.18 14.19
N PRO A 18 -31.92 -13.36 13.59
CA PRO A 18 -32.64 -13.74 12.39
C PRO A 18 -31.71 -13.82 11.17
N ASP A 19 -31.98 -14.77 10.30
CA ASP A 19 -31.42 -14.80 8.96
C ASP A 19 -32.28 -13.92 8.05
N ILE A 20 -31.69 -12.87 7.47
CA ILE A 20 -32.37 -11.97 6.52
C ILE A 20 -31.87 -12.31 5.12
N ALA A 21 -32.76 -12.88 4.29
CA ALA A 21 -32.45 -13.19 2.91
C ALA A 21 -33.05 -12.10 1.98
N GLY A 22 -32.32 -11.74 0.94
CA GLY A 22 -32.75 -10.77 -0.06
C GLY A 22 -32.13 -9.38 0.09
N ILE A 23 -32.68 -8.40 -0.64
CA ILE A 23 -32.22 -7.01 -0.63
C ILE A 23 -32.89 -6.29 0.53
N THR A 24 -32.09 -5.81 1.46
CA THR A 24 -32.56 -5.09 2.65
C THR A 24 -31.91 -3.71 2.71
N THR A 25 -32.70 -2.65 2.86
CA THR A 25 -32.21 -1.29 3.05
C THR A 25 -32.37 -0.90 4.51
N PHE A 26 -31.27 -0.50 5.15
CA PHE A 26 -31.23 0.01 6.52
C PHE A 26 -31.03 1.52 6.51
N THR A 27 -31.90 2.25 7.17
CA THR A 27 -31.80 3.70 7.38
C THR A 27 -31.44 3.99 8.83
N GLY A 28 -30.19 3.85 9.15
CA GLY A 28 -29.68 4.06 10.50
C GLY A 28 -28.64 3.00 10.82
N THR A 29 -27.49 3.44 11.22
CA THR A 29 -26.31 2.59 11.32
C THR A 29 -25.96 2.18 12.75
N SER A 30 -26.68 2.68 13.75
CA SER A 30 -26.36 2.42 15.15
C SER A 30 -26.72 0.98 15.53
N GLY A 31 -25.73 0.14 15.71
CA GLY A 31 -25.90 -1.22 16.20
C GLY A 31 -26.21 -2.30 15.15
N ILE A 32 -26.17 -1.97 13.86
CA ILE A 32 -26.38 -2.96 12.78
C ILE A 32 -25.04 -3.45 12.23
N VAL A 33 -24.78 -4.74 12.35
CA VAL A 33 -23.68 -5.40 11.66
C VAL A 33 -24.21 -5.97 10.36
N MET A 34 -23.83 -5.40 9.24
CA MET A 34 -24.24 -5.85 7.91
C MET A 34 -23.54 -7.17 7.53
N PRO A 35 -24.29 -8.25 7.24
CA PRO A 35 -23.67 -9.53 6.89
C PRO A 35 -22.86 -9.51 5.61
N SER A 36 -23.18 -8.61 4.69
CA SER A 36 -22.50 -8.43 3.40
C SER A 36 -21.46 -7.32 3.40
N GLY A 37 -21.24 -6.66 4.51
CA GLY A 37 -20.17 -5.68 4.64
C GLY A 37 -18.80 -6.31 4.51
N ASP A 38 -17.81 -5.51 4.27
CA ASP A 38 -16.43 -5.96 4.28
C ASP A 38 -16.12 -6.65 5.61
N THR A 39 -15.65 -7.88 5.53
CA THR A 39 -15.39 -8.71 6.71
C THR A 39 -14.23 -8.21 7.55
N THR A 40 -13.38 -7.37 7.00
CA THR A 40 -12.25 -6.77 7.71
C THR A 40 -12.70 -5.89 8.85
N TYR A 41 -13.81 -5.22 8.69
CA TYR A 41 -14.37 -4.35 9.70
C TYR A 41 -15.11 -5.09 10.81
N ARG A 42 -15.43 -6.34 10.64
CA ARG A 42 -16.18 -7.14 11.59
C ARG A 42 -15.34 -7.62 12.75
N GLY A 43 -15.08 -6.76 13.68
CA GLY A 43 -14.54 -7.19 14.98
C GLY A 43 -13.03 -7.31 15.02
N GLY A 44 -12.33 -6.30 14.54
CA GLY A 44 -10.96 -6.06 14.99
C GLY A 44 -9.89 -6.88 14.31
N ARG A 45 -10.08 -7.27 13.07
CA ARG A 45 -8.97 -7.89 12.34
C ARG A 45 -7.91 -6.85 12.04
N GLY A 46 -8.13 -5.80 11.32
CA GLY A 46 -7.19 -4.72 11.07
C GLY A 46 -5.73 -5.14 11.12
N ARG A 47 -5.38 -6.22 10.41
CA ARG A 47 -4.01 -6.75 10.38
C ARG A 47 -3.24 -6.08 9.26
N GLY A 48 -2.10 -5.46 9.62
CA GLY A 48 -1.12 -4.94 8.68
C GLY A 48 0.10 -5.86 8.67
N ILE A 49 0.61 -6.19 7.47
CA ILE A 49 1.80 -7.04 7.29
C ILE A 49 2.85 -6.21 6.57
N PHE A 50 4.05 -6.21 7.12
CA PHE A 50 5.26 -5.58 6.56
C PHE A 50 6.18 -6.66 6.04
N GLY A 51 6.61 -6.57 4.77
CA GLY A 51 7.28 -7.67 4.12
C GLY A 51 8.58 -7.36 3.43
N GLY A 52 9.52 -8.30 3.53
CA GLY A 52 10.81 -8.25 2.88
C GLY A 52 11.67 -7.09 3.35
N GLY A 53 12.43 -6.52 2.42
CA GLY A 53 13.33 -5.44 2.71
C GLY A 53 14.79 -5.83 2.61
N TYR A 54 15.65 -5.05 3.23
CA TYR A 54 17.07 -5.38 3.34
C TYR A 54 17.67 -4.81 4.62
N ASP A 55 18.74 -5.44 5.08
CA ASP A 55 19.62 -4.88 6.08
C ASP A 55 20.45 -3.75 5.47
N ALA A 56 20.45 -2.58 6.10
CA ALA A 56 21.22 -1.43 5.63
C ALA A 56 22.74 -1.58 5.81
N SER A 57 23.19 -2.64 6.49
CA SER A 57 24.61 -2.99 6.54
C SER A 57 25.07 -3.56 5.18
N SER A 58 26.28 -3.16 4.75
CA SER A 58 26.84 -3.69 3.50
C SER A 58 27.12 -5.20 3.64
N PRO A 59 26.80 -6.03 2.64
CA PRO A 59 26.41 -5.76 1.24
C PRO A 59 24.91 -5.58 0.98
N TYR A 60 24.13 -5.11 1.96
CA TYR A 60 22.68 -4.90 1.85
C TYR A 60 21.88 -6.19 1.53
N PRO A 61 22.02 -7.24 2.33
CA PRO A 61 21.35 -8.50 2.03
C PRO A 61 19.82 -8.31 2.04
N GLY A 62 19.17 -8.83 1.00
CA GLY A 62 17.72 -8.91 0.95
C GLY A 62 17.19 -9.84 2.04
N MET A 63 16.00 -9.55 2.53
CA MET A 63 15.32 -10.32 3.58
C MET A 63 13.98 -10.84 3.09
N ASN A 64 13.57 -12.01 3.62
CA ASN A 64 12.28 -12.62 3.32
C ASN A 64 11.25 -12.45 4.44
N VAL A 65 11.64 -11.92 5.58
CA VAL A 65 10.81 -11.83 6.79
C VAL A 65 9.55 -11.01 6.58
N LEU A 66 8.43 -11.55 7.03
CA LEU A 66 7.14 -10.88 7.15
C LEU A 66 6.82 -10.67 8.62
N ASP A 67 6.54 -9.43 9.01
CA ASP A 67 6.04 -9.07 10.34
C ASP A 67 4.62 -8.54 10.25
N TYR A 68 3.79 -8.74 11.27
CA TYR A 68 2.47 -8.16 11.32
C TYR A 68 2.18 -7.38 12.60
N VAL A 69 1.25 -6.44 12.47
CA VAL A 69 0.68 -5.67 13.58
C VAL A 69 -0.85 -5.74 13.55
N THR A 70 -1.48 -5.52 14.69
CA THR A 70 -2.90 -5.23 14.76
C THR A 70 -3.08 -3.72 14.75
N ILE A 71 -3.58 -3.16 13.63
CA ILE A 71 -3.63 -1.70 13.38
C ILE A 71 -4.42 -0.94 14.48
N ALA A 72 -5.45 -1.57 15.05
CA ALA A 72 -6.30 -0.93 16.05
C ALA A 72 -5.64 -0.78 17.43
N THR A 73 -4.63 -1.57 17.75
CA THR A 73 -3.98 -1.60 19.07
C THR A 73 -2.50 -1.29 18.95
N LEU A 74 -1.98 -0.45 19.86
CA LEU A 74 -0.54 -0.17 19.94
C LEU A 74 0.22 -1.43 20.36
N GLY A 75 1.43 -1.58 19.89
CA GLY A 75 2.33 -2.67 20.26
C GLY A 75 3.31 -3.02 19.16
N ASN A 76 4.27 -3.86 19.51
CA ASN A 76 5.30 -4.31 18.61
C ASN A 76 4.77 -5.28 17.56
N ALA A 77 5.43 -5.32 16.42
CA ALA A 77 5.16 -6.31 15.39
C ALA A 77 5.55 -7.72 15.85
N THR A 78 4.85 -8.69 15.33
CA THR A 78 5.08 -10.12 15.58
C THR A 78 5.42 -10.80 14.25
N ASP A 79 6.24 -11.83 14.31
CA ASP A 79 6.56 -12.64 13.14
C ASP A 79 5.30 -13.22 12.51
N PHE A 80 5.22 -13.10 11.17
CA PHE A 80 4.13 -13.62 10.36
C PHE A 80 4.55 -14.87 9.57
N GLY A 81 5.78 -14.90 9.09
CA GLY A 81 6.37 -15.91 8.20
C GLY A 81 7.34 -15.29 7.21
N ASP A 82 7.52 -15.91 6.05
CA ASP A 82 8.53 -15.52 5.06
C ASP A 82 7.96 -15.35 3.65
N LEU A 83 8.56 -14.45 2.86
CA LEU A 83 8.42 -14.41 1.40
C LEU A 83 9.09 -15.64 0.77
N SER A 84 8.66 -16.02 -0.44
CA SER A 84 9.25 -17.13 -1.20
C SER A 84 10.73 -16.91 -1.50
N VAL A 85 11.14 -15.67 -1.67
CA VAL A 85 12.53 -15.27 -1.95
C VAL A 85 12.87 -14.00 -1.17
N ALA A 86 14.08 -13.97 -0.60
CA ALA A 86 14.62 -12.79 0.09
C ALA A 86 14.83 -11.64 -0.91
N ARG A 87 14.09 -10.53 -0.71
CA ARG A 87 14.12 -9.37 -1.61
C ARG A 87 13.53 -8.13 -0.98
N SER A 88 13.80 -6.97 -1.56
CA SER A 88 13.12 -5.73 -1.23
C SER A 88 11.75 -5.64 -1.94
N ALA A 89 10.84 -6.57 -1.60
CA ALA A 89 9.51 -6.63 -2.20
C ALA A 89 8.75 -5.32 -2.04
N LYS A 90 7.83 -5.06 -2.98
CA LYS A 90 6.93 -3.90 -2.95
C LYS A 90 5.50 -4.34 -2.70
N SER A 91 4.67 -3.40 -2.25
CA SER A 91 3.23 -3.62 -2.13
C SER A 91 2.61 -3.77 -3.51
N GLY A 92 1.89 -4.85 -3.72
CA GLY A 92 1.07 -5.07 -4.90
C GLY A 92 -0.38 -4.65 -4.69
N GLY A 93 -0.82 -4.66 -3.45
CA GLY A 93 -2.20 -4.42 -3.06
C GLY A 93 -2.77 -5.60 -2.28
N SER A 94 -4.02 -5.50 -1.90
CA SER A 94 -4.67 -6.56 -1.10
C SER A 94 -6.19 -6.57 -1.26
N SER A 95 -6.79 -7.70 -0.92
CA SER A 95 -8.21 -7.82 -0.60
C SER A 95 -8.38 -8.03 0.91
N ALA A 96 -9.60 -8.21 1.37
CA ALA A 96 -9.88 -8.55 2.78
C ALA A 96 -9.22 -9.86 3.25
N THR A 97 -8.77 -10.70 2.34
CA THR A 97 -8.25 -12.04 2.69
C THR A 97 -6.83 -12.28 2.19
N ARG A 98 -6.43 -11.65 1.10
CA ARG A 98 -5.17 -11.93 0.42
C ARG A 98 -4.34 -10.66 0.28
N GLY A 99 -3.11 -10.69 0.75
CA GLY A 99 -2.10 -9.66 0.52
C GLY A 99 -1.14 -10.07 -0.58
N ILE A 100 -0.79 -9.15 -1.47
CA ILE A 100 0.07 -9.39 -2.64
C ILE A 100 1.34 -8.56 -2.50
N PHE A 101 2.48 -9.23 -2.62
CA PHE A 101 3.81 -8.63 -2.69
C PHE A 101 4.38 -8.84 -4.10
N ILE A 102 4.81 -7.77 -4.72
CA ILE A 102 5.31 -7.80 -6.09
C ILE A 102 6.78 -7.46 -6.17
N ASN A 103 7.43 -7.88 -7.26
CA ASN A 103 8.78 -7.54 -7.67
C ASN A 103 9.82 -7.50 -6.53
N GLY A 104 10.83 -6.72 -6.71
CA GLY A 104 11.88 -6.42 -5.74
C GLY A 104 13.26 -6.65 -6.27
N ARG A 105 14.22 -6.09 -5.55
CA ARG A 105 15.63 -6.26 -5.84
C ARG A 105 16.23 -7.28 -4.89
N PHE A 106 17.04 -8.16 -5.43
CA PHE A 106 17.91 -9.02 -4.64
C PHE A 106 19.31 -8.38 -4.56
N SER A 107 19.85 -8.31 -3.36
CA SER A 107 21.24 -7.93 -3.13
C SER A 107 21.99 -9.18 -2.63
N PRO A 108 23.25 -9.43 -3.03
CA PRO A 108 24.20 -8.48 -3.61
C PRO A 108 24.26 -8.44 -5.15
N THR A 109 23.61 -9.35 -5.87
CA THR A 109 23.76 -9.46 -7.33
C THR A 109 23.06 -8.35 -8.11
N ALA A 110 22.24 -7.54 -7.43
CA ALA A 110 21.40 -6.49 -8.03
C ALA A 110 20.38 -7.02 -9.06
N ASP A 111 20.08 -8.32 -9.01
CA ASP A 111 19.06 -8.92 -9.84
C ASP A 111 17.67 -8.42 -9.47
N PHE A 112 16.81 -8.34 -10.45
CA PHE A 112 15.43 -7.91 -10.29
C PHE A 112 14.51 -9.08 -10.59
N TYR A 113 13.51 -9.23 -9.72
CA TYR A 113 12.51 -10.28 -9.84
C TYR A 113 11.19 -9.73 -10.37
N ASN A 114 10.52 -10.51 -11.20
CA ASN A 114 9.14 -10.28 -11.64
C ASN A 114 8.12 -11.03 -10.78
N ILE A 115 8.55 -11.67 -9.72
CA ILE A 115 7.74 -12.53 -8.84
C ILE A 115 6.57 -11.77 -8.22
N ILE A 116 5.43 -12.41 -8.23
CA ILE A 116 4.26 -12.03 -7.41
C ILE A 116 4.08 -13.11 -6.35
N ASP A 117 4.15 -12.73 -5.08
CA ASP A 117 3.83 -13.58 -3.94
C ASP A 117 2.52 -13.16 -3.31
N TYR A 118 1.81 -14.10 -2.70
CA TYR A 118 0.66 -13.80 -1.87
C TYR A 118 0.70 -14.46 -0.50
N VAL A 119 0.02 -13.83 0.45
CA VAL A 119 -0.25 -14.37 1.79
C VAL A 119 -1.74 -14.38 2.07
N THR A 120 -2.19 -15.30 2.90
CA THR A 120 -3.52 -15.24 3.50
C THR A 120 -3.44 -14.41 4.78
N ILE A 121 -3.98 -13.18 4.76
CA ILE A 121 -3.75 -12.20 5.83
C ILE A 121 -4.23 -12.70 7.20
N SER A 122 -5.31 -13.48 7.26
CA SER A 122 -5.90 -13.94 8.51
C SER A 122 -5.10 -15.03 9.23
N SER A 123 -4.16 -15.69 8.57
CA SER A 123 -3.35 -16.77 9.15
C SER A 123 -1.87 -16.54 8.92
N THR A 124 -1.07 -16.67 9.98
CA THR A 124 0.39 -16.61 9.87
C THR A 124 0.92 -17.77 9.04
N GLY A 125 2.01 -17.55 8.34
CA GLY A 125 2.68 -18.53 7.50
C GLY A 125 3.40 -17.88 6.33
N ASN A 126 4.16 -18.68 5.60
CA ASN A 126 4.94 -18.21 4.47
C ASN A 126 4.06 -17.83 3.29
N SER A 127 4.58 -16.97 2.43
CA SER A 127 3.95 -16.62 1.17
C SER A 127 3.96 -17.80 0.19
N PHE A 128 3.06 -17.71 -0.77
CA PHE A 128 2.96 -18.65 -1.87
C PHE A 128 3.14 -17.91 -3.19
N ASP A 129 3.69 -18.60 -4.16
CA ASP A 129 3.76 -18.12 -5.53
C ASP A 129 2.36 -17.84 -6.10
N PHE A 130 2.22 -16.65 -6.69
CA PHE A 130 0.99 -16.20 -7.32
C PHE A 130 1.08 -16.23 -8.85
N GLY A 131 2.24 -15.88 -9.41
CA GLY A 131 2.56 -15.71 -10.82
C GLY A 131 3.62 -14.63 -11.02
N ASP A 132 3.71 -14.10 -12.23
CA ASP A 132 4.75 -13.15 -12.61
C ASP A 132 4.20 -11.82 -13.13
N LEU A 133 4.96 -10.75 -12.92
CA LEU A 133 4.73 -9.48 -13.59
C LEU A 133 5.09 -9.62 -15.08
N ILE A 134 4.30 -8.98 -15.93
CA ILE A 134 4.45 -9.06 -17.39
C ILE A 134 5.82 -8.56 -17.89
N ASN A 135 6.43 -7.62 -17.17
CA ASN A 135 7.71 -7.05 -17.49
C ASN A 135 8.72 -7.31 -16.37
N HIS A 136 9.84 -7.96 -16.70
CA HIS A 136 10.99 -8.13 -15.81
C HIS A 136 11.63 -6.80 -15.37
N PHE A 137 11.24 -5.70 -16.00
CA PHE A 137 11.92 -4.41 -15.93
C PHE A 137 11.30 -3.40 -14.96
N ASN A 138 10.35 -3.80 -14.10
CA ASN A 138 9.72 -2.89 -13.13
C ASN A 138 10.16 -3.13 -11.68
N PRO A 139 11.46 -3.12 -11.35
CA PRO A 139 11.96 -3.52 -10.03
C PRO A 139 11.54 -2.61 -8.88
N SER A 140 11.00 -1.46 -9.18
CA SER A 140 10.52 -0.48 -8.19
C SER A 140 9.08 -0.04 -8.48
N ALA A 141 8.32 -0.82 -9.27
CA ALA A 141 6.90 -0.62 -9.40
C ALA A 141 6.22 -0.81 -8.04
N THR A 142 5.22 -0.02 -7.78
CA THR A 142 4.38 -0.13 -6.59
C THR A 142 2.93 -0.25 -7.01
N GLY A 143 2.11 -0.89 -6.19
CA GLY A 143 0.74 -1.22 -6.56
C GLY A 143 -0.29 -0.74 -5.57
N THR A 144 -1.50 -0.69 -6.05
CA THR A 144 -2.73 -0.41 -5.31
C THR A 144 -3.82 -1.36 -5.76
N SER A 145 -4.93 -1.45 -5.04
CA SER A 145 -5.97 -2.42 -5.37
C SER A 145 -7.35 -1.99 -4.89
N ASN A 146 -8.34 -2.66 -5.42
CA ASN A 146 -9.62 -2.87 -4.74
C ASN A 146 -9.71 -4.35 -4.30
N GLN A 147 -10.90 -4.81 -3.88
CA GLN A 147 -11.11 -6.20 -3.46
C GLN A 147 -10.87 -7.24 -4.57
N ILE A 148 -10.89 -6.83 -5.84
CA ILE A 148 -10.89 -7.72 -7.00
C ILE A 148 -9.57 -7.65 -7.77
N ARG A 149 -9.09 -6.43 -8.02
CA ARG A 149 -7.98 -6.17 -8.93
C ARG A 149 -6.86 -5.39 -8.26
N GLY A 150 -5.62 -5.87 -8.41
CA GLY A 150 -4.41 -5.10 -8.15
C GLY A 150 -3.92 -4.43 -9.43
N VAL A 151 -3.50 -3.18 -9.32
CA VAL A 151 -2.87 -2.40 -10.39
C VAL A 151 -1.52 -1.90 -9.89
N TYR A 152 -0.47 -2.11 -10.66
CA TYR A 152 0.86 -1.63 -10.35
C TYR A 152 1.43 -0.79 -11.48
N GLY A 153 2.39 0.07 -11.19
CA GLY A 153 2.98 0.90 -12.24
C GLY A 153 4.27 1.60 -11.85
N GLY A 154 4.92 2.16 -12.86
CA GLY A 154 6.18 2.85 -12.73
C GLY A 154 7.37 1.91 -12.56
N GLY A 155 8.45 2.45 -12.03
CA GLY A 155 9.68 1.73 -11.82
C GLY A 155 10.86 2.30 -12.61
N TYR A 156 12.00 1.65 -12.51
CA TYR A 156 13.17 2.00 -13.31
C TYR A 156 14.02 0.76 -13.54
N PHE A 157 14.75 0.77 -14.62
CA PHE A 157 15.76 -0.22 -14.91
C PHE A 157 17.15 0.41 -14.84
N ASP A 158 18.01 -0.17 -14.02
CA ASP A 158 19.38 0.29 -13.83
C ASP A 158 20.30 -0.40 -14.82
N TYR A 159 20.53 0.24 -15.95
CA TYR A 159 21.46 -0.26 -16.98
C TYR A 159 22.93 -0.18 -16.55
N ALA A 160 23.27 0.55 -15.50
CA ALA A 160 24.64 0.62 -15.02
C ALA A 160 25.17 -0.75 -14.58
N THR A 161 24.29 -1.62 -14.07
CA THR A 161 24.61 -3.02 -13.76
C THR A 161 24.82 -3.88 -15.00
N ALA A 162 24.31 -3.47 -16.16
CA ALA A 162 24.44 -4.16 -17.43
C ALA A 162 25.49 -3.52 -18.38
N GLY A 163 26.30 -2.58 -17.85
CA GLY A 163 27.37 -1.92 -18.63
C GLY A 163 26.90 -0.77 -19.51
N ASN A 164 25.68 -0.30 -19.36
CA ASN A 164 25.14 0.88 -20.06
C ASN A 164 25.00 2.05 -19.08
N THR A 165 25.18 3.29 -19.55
CA THR A 165 25.28 4.49 -18.70
C THR A 165 23.95 5.20 -18.44
N SER A 166 22.83 4.68 -18.93
CA SER A 166 21.53 5.38 -18.86
C SER A 166 20.48 4.55 -18.16
N ASN A 167 19.93 5.07 -17.06
CA ASN A 167 18.75 4.51 -16.40
C ASN A 167 17.52 4.66 -17.30
N LEU A 168 16.72 3.62 -17.43
CA LEU A 168 15.43 3.65 -18.10
C LEU A 168 14.30 3.84 -17.06
N TRP A 169 13.63 4.95 -17.14
CA TRP A 169 12.44 5.24 -16.34
C TRP A 169 11.20 4.67 -17.01
N LEU A 170 10.41 3.93 -16.28
CA LEU A 170 9.25 3.20 -16.79
C LEU A 170 7.94 3.87 -16.36
N GLY A 171 6.98 3.88 -17.27
CA GLY A 171 5.62 4.35 -17.03
C GLY A 171 4.58 3.26 -17.20
N ASP A 172 4.99 2.05 -17.60
CA ASP A 172 4.09 0.94 -17.85
C ASP A 172 3.31 0.57 -16.58
N MET A 173 2.02 0.28 -16.75
CA MET A 173 1.16 -0.26 -15.73
C MET A 173 0.69 -1.66 -16.11
N GLY A 174 0.62 -2.53 -15.11
CA GLY A 174 0.02 -3.85 -15.21
C GLY A 174 -1.05 -4.09 -14.15
N TYR A 175 -1.83 -5.13 -14.34
CA TYR A 175 -2.85 -5.56 -13.38
C TYR A 175 -2.94 -7.07 -13.27
N TYR A 176 -3.50 -7.53 -12.16
CA TYR A 176 -3.83 -8.92 -11.90
C TYR A 176 -5.13 -9.02 -11.10
N THR A 177 -5.79 -10.18 -11.16
CA THR A 177 -7.01 -10.46 -10.37
C THR A 177 -6.62 -11.13 -9.07
N ILE A 178 -6.90 -10.49 -7.92
CA ILE A 178 -6.39 -10.95 -6.60
C ILE A 178 -6.89 -12.35 -6.22
N ALA A 179 -8.11 -12.71 -6.59
CA ALA A 179 -8.71 -13.99 -6.22
C ALA A 179 -8.12 -15.19 -6.99
N THR A 180 -7.61 -14.96 -8.20
CA THR A 180 -7.10 -16.01 -9.08
C THR A 180 -5.59 -15.85 -9.28
N LYS A 181 -4.85 -16.95 -9.11
CA LYS A 181 -3.43 -16.98 -9.45
C LYS A 181 -3.21 -16.79 -10.95
N GLY A 182 -2.07 -16.27 -11.31
CA GLY A 182 -1.63 -16.12 -12.69
C GLY A 182 -0.84 -14.85 -12.93
N ASP A 183 -0.26 -14.75 -14.10
CA ASP A 183 0.56 -13.63 -14.50
C ASP A 183 -0.28 -12.36 -14.68
N SER A 184 0.38 -11.23 -14.53
CA SER A 184 -0.24 -9.93 -14.77
C SER A 184 -0.47 -9.67 -16.26
N SER A 185 -1.32 -8.70 -16.54
CA SER A 185 -1.65 -8.23 -17.89
C SER A 185 -1.43 -6.73 -18.01
N ILE A 186 -1.31 -6.21 -19.22
CA ILE A 186 -1.11 -4.77 -19.48
C ILE A 186 -2.35 -4.00 -19.06
N PHE A 187 -2.14 -2.91 -18.31
CA PHE A 187 -3.20 -1.99 -17.89
C PHE A 187 -3.22 -0.69 -18.72
N GLY A 188 -2.08 -0.04 -18.89
CA GLY A 188 -1.91 1.25 -19.58
C GLY A 188 -0.58 1.90 -19.19
N GLU A 189 -0.51 3.23 -19.24
CA GLU A 189 0.71 3.99 -18.92
C GLU A 189 0.42 5.12 -17.93
N LEU A 190 1.41 5.41 -17.08
CA LEU A 190 1.48 6.59 -16.22
C LEU A 190 1.91 7.81 -17.06
N ILE A 191 1.50 9.01 -16.66
CA ILE A 191 1.89 10.26 -17.31
C ILE A 191 3.39 10.51 -17.10
N HIS A 192 3.85 10.38 -15.84
CA HIS A 192 5.24 10.62 -15.48
C HIS A 192 5.97 9.29 -15.26
N LYS A 193 6.99 9.04 -16.06
CA LYS A 193 7.84 7.85 -15.98
C LYS A 193 8.77 7.93 -14.79
N GLY A 194 8.91 6.82 -14.06
CA GLY A 194 9.82 6.75 -12.92
C GLY A 194 9.31 5.88 -11.78
N ARG A 195 10.07 5.88 -10.69
CA ARG A 195 9.66 5.25 -9.44
C ARG A 195 8.51 6.04 -8.84
N LYS A 196 7.37 5.41 -8.69
CA LYS A 196 6.28 5.98 -7.90
C LYS A 196 6.57 5.78 -6.42
N SER A 197 6.32 6.82 -5.65
CA SER A 197 6.70 6.85 -4.24
C SER A 197 5.56 6.45 -3.33
N PHE A 198 4.31 6.65 -3.74
CA PHE A 198 3.16 6.18 -2.98
C PHE A 198 2.01 5.76 -3.89
N THR A 199 1.22 4.85 -3.39
CA THR A 199 0.01 4.37 -4.04
C THR A 199 -1.07 4.14 -3.00
N GLY A 200 -2.31 4.36 -3.40
CA GLY A 200 -3.47 4.13 -2.55
C GLY A 200 -4.75 4.03 -3.35
N SER A 201 -5.84 3.65 -2.73
CA SER A 201 -7.13 3.57 -3.41
C SER A 201 -8.32 3.85 -2.49
N ASN A 202 -9.43 4.20 -3.11
CA ASN A 202 -10.75 4.22 -2.48
C ASN A 202 -11.68 3.14 -3.06
N GLY A 203 -11.10 2.08 -3.63
CA GLY A 203 -11.82 0.99 -4.26
C GLY A 203 -12.25 1.24 -5.70
N THR A 204 -12.39 2.49 -6.13
CA THR A 204 -12.70 2.88 -7.51
C THR A 204 -11.48 3.48 -8.20
N ARG A 205 -10.85 4.45 -7.56
CA ARG A 205 -9.64 5.11 -8.05
C ARG A 205 -8.41 4.49 -7.41
N GLY A 206 -7.44 4.15 -8.25
CA GLY A 206 -6.06 3.89 -7.84
C GLY A 206 -5.25 5.16 -8.03
N ILE A 207 -4.59 5.62 -6.98
CA ILE A 207 -3.77 6.83 -6.97
C ILE A 207 -2.30 6.43 -7.01
N PHE A 208 -1.53 7.12 -7.83
CA PHE A 208 -0.08 7.01 -7.93
C PHE A 208 0.51 8.39 -7.81
N GLY A 209 1.53 8.56 -7.02
CA GLY A 209 2.05 9.91 -6.88
C GLY A 209 3.50 9.97 -6.48
N SER A 210 4.01 11.19 -6.56
CA SER A 210 5.40 11.54 -6.38
C SER A 210 6.33 10.66 -7.20
N THR A 211 7.01 11.24 -8.14
CA THR A 211 7.87 10.48 -9.04
C THR A 211 9.32 10.91 -8.83
N ARG A 212 10.20 9.93 -8.60
CA ARG A 212 11.62 10.12 -8.83
C ARG A 212 11.93 9.52 -10.20
N GLY A 213 12.16 10.38 -11.17
CA GLY A 213 12.28 9.99 -12.56
C GLY A 213 13.05 10.99 -13.37
N GLY A 214 12.80 11.01 -14.65
CA GLY A 214 13.39 11.91 -15.63
C GLY A 214 13.19 11.39 -17.05
N THR A 215 13.60 12.18 -18.03
CA THR A 215 13.78 11.70 -19.39
C THR A 215 15.10 10.92 -19.51
N PRO A 216 15.29 10.06 -20.54
CA PRO A 216 16.56 9.38 -20.75
C PRO A 216 17.71 10.39 -20.78
N GLY A 217 18.69 10.23 -19.87
CA GLY A 217 19.82 11.14 -19.69
C GLY A 217 19.65 12.18 -18.57
N GLU A 218 18.45 12.39 -18.03
CA GLU A 218 18.25 13.22 -16.85
C GLU A 218 18.19 12.35 -15.60
N THR A 219 19.03 12.66 -14.63
CA THR A 219 19.13 11.89 -13.41
C THR A 219 18.37 12.55 -12.27
N ASN A 220 17.46 11.81 -11.64
CA ASN A 220 16.91 12.12 -10.33
C ASN A 220 16.08 13.40 -10.19
N ILE A 221 15.18 13.67 -11.12
CA ILE A 221 14.19 14.73 -10.95
C ILE A 221 13.11 14.26 -9.98
N LEU A 222 12.73 15.12 -9.04
CA LEU A 222 11.59 14.91 -8.16
C LEU A 222 10.37 15.64 -8.73
N ILE A 223 9.28 14.91 -8.92
CA ILE A 223 8.02 15.42 -9.49
C ILE A 223 6.94 15.29 -8.42
N ASN A 224 6.23 16.38 -8.13
CA ASN A 224 5.15 16.41 -7.13
C ASN A 224 3.81 15.88 -7.65
N ALA A 225 3.69 15.57 -8.94
CA ALA A 225 2.44 15.17 -9.57
C ALA A 225 1.81 13.92 -8.92
N ILE A 226 0.51 13.98 -8.76
CA ILE A 226 -0.37 12.88 -8.37
C ILE A 226 -1.20 12.48 -9.58
N GLU A 227 -1.24 11.21 -9.88
CA GLU A 227 -1.97 10.63 -11.02
C GLU A 227 -2.98 9.59 -10.53
N TYR A 228 -4.04 9.37 -11.29
CA TYR A 228 -5.01 8.34 -10.94
C TYR A 228 -5.48 7.53 -12.14
N VAL A 229 -5.98 6.33 -11.83
CA VAL A 229 -6.66 5.43 -12.76
C VAL A 229 -8.00 4.98 -12.17
N ASN A 230 -8.91 4.53 -13.03
CA ASN A 230 -10.03 3.71 -12.59
C ASN A 230 -9.57 2.26 -12.52
N ILE A 231 -9.55 1.65 -11.32
CA ILE A 231 -8.97 0.31 -11.11
C ILE A 231 -9.62 -0.76 -12.01
N MET A 232 -10.92 -0.66 -12.27
CA MET A 232 -11.65 -1.68 -13.04
C MET A 232 -11.60 -1.48 -14.55
N THR A 233 -11.10 -0.35 -15.04
CA THR A 233 -11.06 -0.02 -16.47
C THR A 233 -9.62 0.21 -16.91
N THR A 234 -9.11 -0.62 -17.81
CA THR A 234 -7.75 -0.44 -18.38
C THR A 234 -7.65 0.87 -19.16
N GLY A 235 -6.51 1.49 -19.11
CA GLY A 235 -6.22 2.75 -19.79
C GLY A 235 -5.12 3.54 -19.09
N ASN A 236 -4.76 4.67 -19.67
CA ASN A 236 -3.70 5.51 -19.15
C ASN A 236 -4.15 6.30 -17.93
N ALA A 237 -3.18 6.66 -17.10
CA ALA A 237 -3.40 7.51 -15.94
C ALA A 237 -3.83 8.92 -16.35
N GLN A 238 -4.54 9.57 -15.46
CA GLN A 238 -4.99 10.95 -15.59
C GLN A 238 -4.41 11.78 -14.45
N ASP A 239 -4.23 13.06 -14.70
CA ASP A 239 -3.80 14.02 -13.70
C ASP A 239 -4.85 14.15 -12.58
N PHE A 240 -4.37 14.15 -11.33
CA PHE A 240 -5.17 14.33 -10.14
C PHE A 240 -4.93 15.69 -9.46
N GLY A 241 -3.69 16.14 -9.39
CA GLY A 241 -3.19 17.32 -8.70
C GLY A 241 -1.75 17.13 -8.25
N ASP A 242 -1.28 17.96 -7.32
CA ASP A 242 0.11 17.99 -6.88
C ASP A 242 0.26 17.81 -5.37
N LEU A 243 1.42 17.30 -4.92
CA LEU A 243 1.85 17.36 -3.53
C LEU A 243 2.23 18.79 -3.14
N THR A 244 2.22 19.08 -1.85
CA THR A 244 2.71 20.36 -1.32
C THR A 244 4.19 20.58 -1.60
N ILE A 245 4.97 19.52 -1.72
CA ILE A 245 6.40 19.57 -2.03
C ILE A 245 6.83 18.37 -2.90
N ALA A 246 7.66 18.63 -3.91
CA ALA A 246 8.25 17.58 -4.73
C ALA A 246 9.23 16.73 -3.89
N ARG A 247 8.96 15.43 -3.80
CA ARG A 247 9.74 14.47 -3.03
C ARG A 247 9.69 13.09 -3.65
N GLY A 248 10.65 12.25 -3.33
CA GLY A 248 10.71 10.90 -3.88
C GLY A 248 10.95 9.84 -2.81
N ASN A 249 10.96 8.57 -3.22
CA ASN A 249 11.27 7.41 -2.37
C ASN A 249 10.46 7.35 -1.06
N THR A 250 9.18 7.75 -1.13
CA THR A 250 8.26 7.58 -0.02
C THR A 250 7.56 6.28 -0.22
N ASN A 251 7.54 5.23 0.13
CA ASN A 251 6.66 4.07 -0.15
C ASN A 251 5.48 4.03 0.84
N ASN A 252 5.09 5.20 1.30
CA ASN A 252 4.16 5.35 2.40
C ASN A 252 2.89 6.04 1.98
N SER A 253 1.78 5.34 2.08
CA SER A 253 0.46 5.96 2.07
C SER A 253 -0.52 5.17 2.93
N MET A 254 -1.35 5.92 3.61
CA MET A 254 -2.41 5.41 4.46
C MET A 254 -3.73 5.89 3.90
N THR A 255 -4.68 5.00 3.72
CA THR A 255 -5.95 5.35 3.06
C THR A 255 -7.15 4.97 3.92
N SER A 256 -8.18 5.80 3.85
CA SER A 256 -9.55 5.49 4.20
C SER A 256 -10.41 5.52 2.94
N SER A 257 -11.70 5.33 3.03
CA SER A 257 -12.63 5.48 1.89
C SER A 257 -12.62 6.89 1.27
N THR A 258 -12.19 7.91 2.00
CA THR A 258 -12.26 9.30 1.57
C THR A 258 -10.91 9.98 1.43
N ARG A 259 -9.94 9.63 2.25
CA ARG A 259 -8.67 10.34 2.40
C ARG A 259 -7.49 9.41 2.16
N MET A 260 -6.50 9.91 1.45
CA MET A 260 -5.17 9.31 1.36
C MET A 260 -4.17 10.25 2.02
N VAL A 261 -3.34 9.71 2.90
CA VAL A 261 -2.30 10.44 3.63
C VAL A 261 -0.94 9.89 3.24
N MET A 262 -0.01 10.77 2.93
CA MET A 262 1.33 10.46 2.41
C MET A 262 2.38 11.14 3.28
N GLN A 263 3.42 10.43 3.69
CA GLN A 263 4.39 10.98 4.62
C GLN A 263 5.84 10.84 4.16
N GLY A 264 6.68 11.77 4.60
CA GLY A 264 8.13 11.75 4.44
C GLY A 264 8.60 11.80 3.00
N GLY A 265 9.83 11.43 2.77
CA GLY A 265 10.45 11.28 1.46
C GLY A 265 11.79 11.99 1.30
N VAL A 266 12.46 11.66 0.19
CA VAL A 266 13.73 12.27 -0.20
C VAL A 266 13.49 13.62 -0.82
N LEU A 267 14.21 14.60 -0.35
CA LEU A 267 14.52 15.85 -1.07
C LEU A 267 15.91 15.71 -1.71
N LEU A 268 16.28 16.61 -2.54
CA LEU A 268 17.62 16.64 -3.13
C LEU A 268 18.28 18.00 -2.87
N PRO A 269 19.06 18.12 -1.78
CA PRO A 269 19.51 17.10 -0.80
C PRO A 269 18.56 16.94 0.40
N GLY A 270 18.63 15.80 1.08
CA GLY A 270 18.04 15.56 2.40
C GLY A 270 16.69 14.83 2.37
N TYR A 271 15.96 14.94 3.46
CA TYR A 271 14.68 14.27 3.70
C TYR A 271 13.66 15.25 4.26
N THR A 272 12.37 15.00 4.04
CA THR A 272 11.29 15.75 4.67
C THR A 272 10.56 14.89 5.69
N ASN A 273 10.01 15.55 6.72
CA ASN A 273 9.08 14.96 7.68
C ASN A 273 7.61 15.29 7.39
N THR A 274 7.35 16.04 6.33
CA THR A 274 6.01 16.51 5.95
C THR A 274 5.05 15.36 5.73
N ILE A 275 3.86 15.46 6.27
CA ILE A 275 2.72 14.60 5.98
C ILE A 275 1.69 15.43 5.19
N ASP A 276 1.31 14.94 4.02
CA ASP A 276 0.25 15.54 3.18
C ASP A 276 -0.95 14.61 3.10
N TYR A 277 -2.11 15.18 2.75
CA TYR A 277 -3.29 14.39 2.41
C TYR A 277 -4.05 14.93 1.21
N ILE A 278 -4.77 14.03 0.55
CA ILE A 278 -5.73 14.34 -0.50
C ILE A 278 -7.11 13.76 -0.16
N THR A 279 -8.16 14.38 -0.72
CA THR A 279 -9.51 13.79 -0.76
C THR A 279 -9.68 13.02 -2.06
N MET A 280 -9.71 11.68 -1.99
CA MET A 280 -9.63 10.83 -3.19
C MET A 280 -10.84 10.94 -4.13
N ALA A 281 -12.00 11.38 -3.65
CA ALA A 281 -13.21 11.52 -4.47
C ALA A 281 -13.16 12.73 -5.41
N SER A 282 -12.47 13.78 -5.02
CA SER A 282 -12.33 15.03 -5.80
C SER A 282 -10.87 15.21 -6.20
N LYS A 283 -10.64 15.65 -7.45
CA LYS A 283 -9.31 16.07 -7.89
C LYS A 283 -8.90 17.34 -7.15
N GLY A 284 -7.61 17.54 -7.02
CA GLY A 284 -7.01 18.73 -6.43
C GLY A 284 -5.70 18.42 -5.73
N ASP A 285 -5.01 19.47 -5.37
CA ASP A 285 -3.71 19.39 -4.73
C ASP A 285 -3.80 18.89 -3.30
N ALA A 286 -2.71 18.34 -2.83
CA ALA A 286 -2.57 17.90 -1.46
C ALA A 286 -2.53 19.09 -0.49
N ILE A 287 -2.98 18.82 0.72
CA ILE A 287 -3.02 19.77 1.83
C ILE A 287 -2.13 19.23 2.93
N ASP A 288 -1.45 20.12 3.64
CA ASP A 288 -0.65 19.77 4.81
C ASP A 288 -1.50 19.05 5.87
N PHE A 289 -0.96 17.95 6.39
CA PHE A 289 -1.59 17.16 7.43
C PHE A 289 -0.88 17.32 8.78
N GLY A 290 0.44 17.45 8.77
CA GLY A 290 1.32 17.53 9.94
C GLY A 290 2.70 16.96 9.64
N ASP A 291 3.41 16.50 10.67
CA ASP A 291 4.80 16.04 10.57
C ASP A 291 5.01 14.67 11.22
N THR A 292 5.97 13.93 10.67
CA THR A 292 6.57 12.76 11.35
C THR A 292 7.63 13.20 12.36
N GLY A 293 8.00 12.32 13.28
CA GLY A 293 9.01 12.60 14.29
C GLY A 293 10.38 12.93 13.70
N ALA A 294 10.71 12.43 12.51
CA ALA A 294 11.96 12.72 11.80
C ALA A 294 11.77 12.60 10.29
N GLY A 295 12.49 13.40 9.52
CA GLY A 295 12.56 13.24 8.07
C GLY A 295 13.23 11.92 7.70
N ALA A 296 12.63 11.16 6.79
CA ALA A 296 13.12 9.85 6.44
C ALA A 296 12.85 9.47 4.99
N GLU A 297 13.73 8.62 4.47
CA GLU A 297 13.60 7.96 3.18
C GLU A 297 13.01 6.57 3.38
N ALA A 298 12.18 6.16 2.44
CA ALA A 298 11.79 4.77 2.24
C ALA A 298 11.25 4.04 3.49
N GLY A 299 10.00 3.93 3.54
CA GLY A 299 9.27 3.06 4.46
C GLY A 299 8.03 2.54 3.75
N THR A 300 7.14 1.97 4.50
CA THR A 300 5.88 1.45 3.97
C THR A 300 4.77 1.67 5.00
N ALA A 301 3.52 1.56 4.58
CA ALA A 301 2.40 1.85 5.45
C ALA A 301 1.23 0.88 5.26
N VAL A 302 0.48 0.69 6.32
CA VAL A 302 -0.79 -0.05 6.36
C VAL A 302 -1.85 0.82 7.03
N SER A 303 -3.10 0.57 6.74
CA SER A 303 -4.18 1.36 7.36
C SER A 303 -5.46 0.54 7.55
N ASN A 304 -6.27 1.01 8.48
CA ASN A 304 -7.69 0.71 8.55
C ASN A 304 -8.49 2.01 8.32
N PRO A 305 -9.82 2.01 8.34
CA PRO A 305 -10.61 3.23 8.08
C PRO A 305 -10.28 4.44 8.96
N THR A 306 -9.68 4.23 10.13
CA THR A 306 -9.43 5.29 11.12
C THR A 306 -7.97 5.59 11.37
N ARG A 307 -7.10 4.57 11.32
CA ARG A 307 -5.69 4.67 11.69
C ARG A 307 -4.78 4.26 10.54
N GLY A 308 -3.79 5.08 10.26
CA GLY A 308 -2.64 4.73 9.44
C GLY A 308 -1.45 4.37 10.33
N VAL A 309 -0.77 3.28 10.01
CA VAL A 309 0.43 2.79 10.70
C VAL A 309 1.54 2.64 9.67
N PHE A 310 2.70 3.17 9.95
CA PHE A 310 3.77 3.24 8.98
C PHE A 310 5.16 3.12 9.61
N LEU A 311 6.08 2.70 8.77
CA LEU A 311 7.50 2.73 9.05
C LEU A 311 8.07 4.01 8.45
N PRO A 312 8.58 4.95 9.23
CA PRO A 312 9.10 6.19 8.66
C PRO A 312 10.29 5.95 7.72
N GLY A 313 10.94 4.79 7.82
CA GLY A 313 12.17 4.51 7.11
C GLY A 313 13.32 5.36 7.68
N THR A 314 14.52 4.84 7.61
CA THR A 314 15.72 5.57 8.07
C THR A 314 16.88 5.29 7.14
N ALA A 315 17.90 6.14 7.17
CA ALA A 315 19.18 5.87 6.52
C ALA A 315 19.92 4.66 7.14
N SER A 316 19.49 4.21 8.32
CA SER A 316 19.97 3.05 9.06
C SER A 316 18.83 2.06 9.31
N ASN A 317 19.14 0.88 9.84
CA ASN A 317 18.17 -0.15 10.23
C ASN A 317 17.26 0.36 11.37
N GLY A 318 16.19 1.07 11.02
CA GLY A 318 15.17 1.47 11.97
C GLY A 318 14.15 0.36 12.21
N ASN A 319 13.64 0.29 13.45
CA ASN A 319 12.57 -0.62 13.82
C ASN A 319 11.29 0.11 14.27
N THR A 320 11.35 1.42 14.47
CA THR A 320 10.23 2.21 14.98
C THR A 320 9.05 2.22 14.01
N ILE A 321 7.86 1.99 14.55
CA ILE A 321 6.58 2.10 13.86
C ILE A 321 5.86 3.33 14.42
N GLU A 322 5.32 4.16 13.55
CA GLU A 322 4.52 5.33 13.90
C GLU A 322 3.09 5.18 13.41
N TYR A 323 2.18 6.00 13.94
CA TYR A 323 0.80 6.03 13.50
C TYR A 323 0.21 7.44 13.49
N ILE A 324 -0.88 7.58 12.72
CA ILE A 324 -1.73 8.76 12.66
C ILE A 324 -3.21 8.35 12.76
N THR A 325 -4.08 9.31 13.10
CA THR A 325 -5.52 9.19 12.91
C THR A 325 -5.90 9.84 11.57
N ILE A 326 -6.32 9.05 10.57
CA ILE A 326 -6.48 9.52 9.18
C ILE A 326 -7.47 10.69 9.05
N SER A 327 -8.51 10.72 9.86
CA SER A 327 -9.56 11.77 9.78
C SER A 327 -9.15 13.10 10.39
N THR A 328 -8.12 13.14 11.23
CA THR A 328 -7.72 14.32 12.01
C THR A 328 -6.29 14.69 11.70
N THR A 329 -6.06 15.91 11.21
CA THR A 329 -4.70 16.44 10.95
C THR A 329 -3.90 16.55 12.25
N GLY A 330 -2.61 16.34 12.15
CA GLY A 330 -1.67 16.40 13.28
C GLY A 330 -0.45 15.54 13.05
N ASN A 331 0.50 15.63 13.96
CA ASN A 331 1.76 14.90 13.89
C ASN A 331 1.56 13.42 14.23
N SER A 332 2.50 12.60 13.76
CA SER A 332 2.54 11.18 14.10
C SER A 332 2.89 10.94 15.57
N SER A 333 2.58 9.74 16.02
CA SER A 333 2.90 9.24 17.36
C SER A 333 3.48 7.84 17.28
N ASN A 334 4.23 7.45 18.31
CA ASN A 334 4.82 6.11 18.39
C ASN A 334 3.74 5.02 18.48
N PHE A 335 3.88 3.97 17.68
CA PHE A 335 3.01 2.80 17.68
C PHE A 335 3.65 1.59 18.38
N GLY A 336 4.93 1.36 18.15
CA GLY A 336 5.71 0.22 18.60
C GLY A 336 6.93 -0.01 17.70
N ASP A 337 7.44 -1.23 17.69
CA ASP A 337 8.64 -1.59 16.94
C ASP A 337 8.42 -2.84 16.07
N LEU A 338 9.17 -2.95 14.96
CA LEU A 338 9.35 -4.19 14.23
C LEU A 338 10.03 -5.25 15.09
N SER A 339 9.95 -6.51 14.70
CA SER A 339 10.66 -7.62 15.34
C SER A 339 12.19 -7.40 15.34
N PHE A 340 12.72 -6.75 14.32
CA PHE A 340 14.10 -6.27 14.24
C PHE A 340 14.26 -5.14 13.21
N GLY A 341 15.31 -4.35 13.33
CA GLY A 341 15.56 -3.19 12.49
C GLY A 341 15.96 -3.58 11.06
N ARG A 342 15.23 -3.06 10.07
CA ARG A 342 15.48 -3.23 8.64
C ARG A 342 14.78 -2.16 7.81
N ARG A 343 15.16 -2.01 6.56
CA ARG A 343 14.40 -1.19 5.60
C ARG A 343 13.33 -2.06 4.94
N VAL A 344 12.07 -1.68 5.09
CA VAL A 344 10.92 -2.38 4.50
C VAL A 344 10.26 -1.50 3.46
N TYR A 345 9.88 -2.08 2.31
CA TYR A 345 9.24 -1.37 1.22
C TYR A 345 7.87 -1.92 0.84
N GLY A 346 7.55 -3.14 1.25
CA GLY A 346 6.29 -3.80 0.97
C GLY A 346 5.41 -3.90 2.19
N SER A 347 4.13 -3.64 2.02
CA SER A 347 3.12 -3.86 3.06
C SER A 347 1.77 -4.16 2.45
N VAL A 348 0.96 -4.90 3.18
CA VAL A 348 -0.41 -5.23 2.82
C VAL A 348 -1.28 -5.25 4.08
N CYS A 349 -2.58 -5.02 3.93
CA CYS A 349 -3.50 -5.09 5.06
C CYS A 349 -4.86 -5.64 4.62
N ASP A 350 -5.59 -6.21 5.56
CA ASP A 350 -6.93 -6.75 5.33
C ASP A 350 -8.01 -5.68 5.18
N SER A 351 -7.67 -4.43 5.43
CA SER A 351 -8.55 -3.27 5.19
C SER A 351 -8.37 -2.66 3.80
N HIS A 352 -7.53 -3.23 2.98
CA HIS A 352 -7.18 -2.87 1.61
C HIS A 352 -7.43 -1.39 1.27
N GLY A 353 -6.56 -0.53 1.75
CA GLY A 353 -6.69 0.91 1.53
C GLY A 353 -7.70 1.60 2.44
N GLY A 354 -8.02 1.01 3.59
CA GLY A 354 -8.93 1.59 4.57
C GLY A 354 -10.41 1.48 4.20
N LEU A 355 -10.73 0.66 3.21
CA LEU A 355 -12.11 0.31 2.88
C LEU A 355 -12.52 -0.90 3.73
N GLY A 356 -13.28 -0.65 4.73
CA GLY A 356 -13.85 -1.65 5.61
C GLY A 356 -15.35 -1.60 5.64
#